data_5c6f36f0338b891c27cce00bfe7c61f6
#
_entry.id   5c6f36f0338b891c27cce00bfe7c61f6
#
_cell.length_a   1.000
_cell.length_b   1.000
_cell.length_c   1.000
_cell.angle_alpha   90.00
_cell.angle_beta   90.00
_cell.angle_gamma   90.00
#
_symmetry.space_group_name_H-M   'P 1'
#
loop_
_entity.id
_entity.type
_entity.pdbx_description
1 polymer ?
#
loop_
_entity_poly.entity_id
_entity_poly.type
_entity_poly.pdbx_seq_one_letter_code
_entity_poly.pdbx_strand_id
1 'polypeptide(L)' 'MSREATIKPNYQILAYITTNKERVLTGGTLNLLAKNQKEQEQLTKDIAKALKADVVKLQCGDYMILRI' A
#
# COMPACT_ATOMS: atom_id res chain seq x y z
N MET A 1 19.20 -17.53 10.99
CA MET A 1 18.97 -17.42 10.48
C MET A 1 18.88 -16.90 9.47
N SER A 2 19.12 -16.83 9.29
CA SER A 2 19.25 -16.10 8.24
C SER A 2 18.61 -16.55 7.01
N ARG A 3 17.86 -17.53 7.03
CA ARG A 3 17.17 -18.00 5.91
C ARG A 3 16.21 -16.98 5.38
N GLU A 4 15.56 -16.24 6.26
CA GLU A 4 14.65 -15.19 5.82
C GLU A 4 15.40 -14.12 5.05
N ALA A 5 16.61 -13.89 5.42
CA ALA A 5 17.38 -12.86 4.75
C ALA A 5 17.70 -13.23 3.32
N THR A 6 17.69 -14.51 3.00
CA THR A 6 18.00 -14.94 1.65
C THR A 6 16.79 -15.13 0.78
N ILE A 7 15.60 -15.07 1.36
CA ILE A 7 14.35 -15.21 0.61
C ILE A 7 13.77 -13.83 0.37
N LYS A 8 13.84 -13.37 -0.84
CA LYS A 8 13.31 -12.06 -1.19
C LYS A 8 11.95 -12.21 -1.82
N PRO A 9 10.98 -11.41 -1.41
CA PRO A 9 9.68 -11.44 -2.07
C PRO A 9 9.80 -10.95 -3.50
N ASN A 10 8.95 -11.49 -4.35
CA ASN A 10 8.92 -11.09 -5.76
C ASN A 10 7.95 -9.94 -5.99
N TYR A 11 7.79 -9.09 -4.99
CA TYR A 11 6.88 -7.96 -5.11
C TYR A 11 7.52 -6.72 -4.50
N GLN A 12 6.99 -5.58 -4.89
CA GLN A 12 7.44 -4.30 -4.38
C GLN A 12 6.21 -3.52 -3.94
N ILE A 13 6.25 -2.99 -2.73
CA ILE A 13 5.15 -2.17 -2.21
C ILE A 13 5.37 -0.75 -2.71
N LEU A 14 4.43 -0.24 -3.48
CA LEU A 14 4.54 1.06 -4.10
C LEU A 14 3.84 2.15 -3.30
N ALA A 15 2.73 1.82 -2.66
CA ALA A 15 1.97 2.81 -1.91
C ALA A 15 1.15 2.13 -0.83
N TYR A 16 0.85 2.90 0.22
CA TYR A 16 0.00 2.45 1.32
C TYR A 16 -0.99 3.57 1.59
N ILE A 17 -2.29 3.26 1.54
CA ILE A 17 -3.34 4.25 1.68
C ILE A 17 -4.21 3.89 2.88
N THR A 18 -4.27 4.78 3.87
CA THR A 18 -5.01 4.54 5.10
C THR A 18 -5.88 5.75 5.43
N THR A 19 -6.93 5.52 6.22
CA THR A 19 -7.73 6.61 6.76
C THR A 19 -7.33 6.92 8.21
N ASN A 20 -6.39 6.17 8.76
CA ASN A 20 -5.96 6.33 10.14
C ASN A 20 -4.55 6.89 10.16
N LYS A 21 -4.42 8.13 10.64
CA LYS A 21 -3.11 8.79 10.61
C LYS A 21 -2.07 8.07 11.45
N GLU A 22 -2.50 7.27 12.42
CA GLU A 22 -1.55 6.54 13.25
C GLU A 22 -0.96 5.34 12.54
N ARG A 23 -1.51 4.99 11.39
CA ARG A 23 -0.97 3.90 10.59
C ARG A 23 -0.19 4.37 9.38
N VAL A 24 0.04 5.67 9.27
CA VAL A 24 0.89 6.18 8.19
C VAL A 24 2.32 5.74 8.46
N LEU A 25 2.87 5.03 7.50
CA LEU A 25 4.22 4.48 7.63
C LEU A 25 5.26 5.50 7.23
N THR A 26 6.49 5.27 7.69
CA THR A 26 7.63 6.07 7.24
C THR A 26 8.56 5.17 6.45
N GLY A 27 9.37 5.75 5.57
CA GLY A 27 10.29 4.98 4.77
C GLY A 27 10.14 5.29 3.30
N GLY A 28 10.55 4.35 2.46
CA GLY A 28 10.62 4.60 1.03
C GLY A 28 9.33 4.43 0.26
N THR A 29 8.27 4.03 0.93
CA THR A 29 6.98 3.80 0.29
C THR A 29 6.15 5.08 0.34
N LEU A 30 5.37 5.33 -0.71
CA LEU A 30 4.43 6.44 -0.71
C LEU A 30 3.31 6.14 0.27
N ASN A 31 3.14 7.01 1.25
CA ASN A 31 2.11 6.84 2.26
C ASN A 31 1.10 7.96 2.15
N LEU A 32 -0.17 7.60 2.04
CA LEU A 32 -1.24 8.56 1.85
C LEU A 32 -2.29 8.42 2.93
N LEU A 33 -2.73 9.55 3.44
CA LEU A 33 -3.79 9.60 4.43
C LEU A 33 -5.04 10.14 3.75
N ALA A 34 -6.09 9.33 3.69
CA ALA A 34 -7.35 9.72 3.11
C ALA A 34 -8.30 10.21 4.21
N LYS A 35 -9.20 11.09 3.86
CA LYS A 35 -10.15 11.66 4.82
C LYS A 35 -11.20 10.65 5.25
N ASN A 36 -11.60 9.79 4.32
CA ASN A 36 -12.63 8.80 4.58
C ASN A 36 -12.47 7.66 3.61
N GLN A 37 -13.31 6.64 3.78
CA GLN A 37 -13.21 5.44 2.96
C GLN A 37 -13.45 5.71 1.49
N LYS A 38 -14.35 6.61 1.17
CA LYS A 38 -14.64 6.92 -0.22
C LYS A 38 -13.44 7.53 -0.91
N GLU A 39 -12.79 8.47 -0.27
CA GLU A 39 -11.58 9.07 -0.81
C GLU A 39 -10.46 8.05 -0.91
N GLN A 40 -10.35 7.17 0.11
CA GLN A 40 -9.36 6.12 0.12
C GLN A 40 -9.49 5.22 -1.11
N GLU A 41 -10.72 4.79 -1.40
CA GLU A 41 -10.97 3.93 -2.55
C GLU A 41 -10.65 4.63 -3.85
N GLN A 42 -11.02 5.89 -3.95
CA GLN A 42 -10.77 6.66 -5.15
C GLN A 42 -9.27 6.84 -5.40
N LEU A 43 -8.54 7.22 -4.36
CA LEU A 43 -7.09 7.39 -4.47
C LEU A 43 -6.42 6.06 -4.84
N THR A 44 -6.87 4.98 -4.22
CA THR A 44 -6.30 3.67 -4.49
C THR A 44 -6.47 3.28 -5.95
N LYS A 45 -7.67 3.47 -6.49
CA LYS A 45 -7.94 3.16 -7.89
C LYS A 45 -7.10 4.02 -8.81
N ASP A 46 -7.03 5.30 -8.52
CA ASP A 46 -6.32 6.23 -9.40
C ASP A 46 -4.82 5.91 -9.43
N ILE A 47 -4.24 5.66 -8.26
CA ILE A 47 -2.82 5.39 -8.18
C ILE A 47 -2.48 4.03 -8.80
N ALA A 48 -3.28 3.02 -8.50
CA ALA A 48 -3.05 1.69 -9.05
C ALA A 48 -3.12 1.73 -10.57
N LYS A 49 -4.08 2.48 -11.12
CA LYS A 49 -4.24 2.60 -12.54
C LYS A 49 -3.04 3.33 -13.16
N ALA A 50 -2.62 4.41 -12.51
CA ALA A 50 -1.49 5.20 -13.02
C ALA A 50 -0.20 4.39 -13.03
N LEU A 51 0.00 3.56 -12.01
CA LEU A 51 1.21 2.76 -11.88
C LEU A 51 1.09 1.40 -12.54
N LYS A 52 -0.11 1.04 -12.99
CA LYS A 52 -0.41 -0.28 -13.55
C LYS A 52 -0.01 -1.37 -12.56
N ALA A 53 -0.50 -1.21 -11.33
CA ALA A 53 -0.11 -2.06 -10.22
C ALA A 53 -1.33 -2.73 -9.61
N ASP A 54 -1.08 -3.71 -8.76
CA ASP A 54 -2.12 -4.47 -8.10
C ASP A 54 -2.52 -3.82 -6.78
N VAL A 55 -3.75 -4.06 -6.37
CA VAL A 55 -4.31 -3.53 -5.13
C VAL A 55 -4.63 -4.67 -4.19
N VAL A 56 -4.23 -4.53 -2.93
CA VAL A 56 -4.61 -5.47 -1.88
C VAL A 56 -5.30 -4.69 -0.77
N LYS A 57 -6.50 -5.12 -0.43
CA LYS A 57 -7.23 -4.54 0.70
C LYS A 57 -6.92 -5.35 1.94
N LEU A 58 -6.42 -4.68 2.97
CA LEU A 58 -6.12 -5.33 4.23
C LEU A 58 -7.37 -5.46 5.09
N GLN A 59 -7.33 -6.38 6.04
CA GLN A 59 -8.49 -6.59 6.91
C GLN A 59 -8.83 -5.38 7.75
N CYS A 60 -7.84 -4.56 8.07
CA CYS A 60 -8.07 -3.34 8.84
C CYS A 60 -8.70 -2.23 8.00
N GLY A 61 -8.88 -2.45 6.71
CA GLY A 61 -9.48 -1.46 5.83
C GLY A 61 -8.49 -0.62 5.06
N ASP A 62 -7.21 -0.77 5.32
CA ASP A 62 -6.20 -0.06 4.55
C ASP A 62 -5.96 -0.76 3.22
N TYR A 63 -5.36 -0.03 2.28
CA TYR A 63 -5.03 -0.57 0.97
C TYR A 63 -3.55 -0.48 0.72
N MET A 64 -3.01 -1.51 0.10
CA MET A 64 -1.64 -1.49 -0.40
C MET A 64 -1.65 -1.60 -1.91
N ILE A 65 -0.76 -0.85 -2.55
CA ILE A 65 -0.55 -0.95 -3.99
C ILE A 65 0.83 -1.54 -4.18
N LEU A 66 0.88 -2.65 -4.91
CA LEU A 66 2.14 -3.34 -5.07
C LEU A 66 2.30 -3.85 -6.49
N ARG A 67 3.54 -4.17 -6.84
CA ARG A 67 3.90 -4.69 -8.15
C ARG A 67 4.64 -6.02 -7.94
N ILE A 68 4.23 -6.98 -8.70
CA ILE A 68 4.86 -8.30 -8.66
C ILE A 68 5.86 -8.41 -9.79
#